data_21ddc2b38feb4c24260f1d2be90966a2
#
_entry.id   21ddc2b38feb4c24260f1d2be90966a2
#
_cell.length_a   1.000
_cell.length_b   1.000
_cell.length_c   1.000
_cell.angle_alpha   90.00
_cell.angle_beta   90.00
_cell.angle_gamma   90.00
#
_symmetry.space_group_name_H-M   'P 1'
#
loop_
_entity.id
_entity.type
_entity.pdbx_description
1 polymer ?
#
loop_
_entity_poly.entity_id
_entity_poly.type
_entity_poly.pdbx_seq_one_letter_code
_entity_poly.pdbx_strand_id
1 'polypeptide(L)'
;MINPYGQIRKVPLDYEGISSSAYAVQRQEIKNEMLKWKECGVVGSNYLLVPNSEVRDLANEIATESALTWEPMKTFFNGKQFAYFMQCKSDTTEIAKDDDIALGMAFWYSYDGSTALQFRTFLVRLVCTNGMITKDFMNLMKFKHNKTSEGYDKQIINAAKVVDNCGDDIETVAKRMRKMVEMPVDLNELAHIRNNHLGHLPVTLWGKISTHFLQKESDKIHHNEVTYWDFYNACTDILWHDEKPTMASLEHNQVITDKLLGAMA
;
A
#
# COMPACT_ATOMS: atom_id res chain seq x y z
N MET A 1 -9.45 -13.03 -14.97
CA MET A 1 -8.45 -12.30 -14.13
C MET A 1 -7.68 -11.37 -15.04
N ILE A 2 -7.41 -10.12 -14.64
CA ILE A 2 -6.63 -9.16 -15.45
C ILE A 2 -5.15 -9.51 -15.26
N ASN A 3 -4.42 -9.74 -16.37
CA ASN A 3 -2.96 -9.94 -16.29
C ASN A 3 -2.29 -8.59 -15.97
N PRO A 4 -1.63 -8.44 -14.83
CA PRO A 4 -0.96 -7.18 -14.47
C PRO A 4 0.24 -6.85 -15.38
N TYR A 5 0.82 -7.85 -16.03
CA TYR A 5 2.02 -7.70 -16.87
C TYR A 5 1.72 -7.81 -18.37
N GLY A 6 0.46 -7.60 -18.77
CA GLY A 6 0.07 -7.51 -20.18
C GLY A 6 0.66 -6.28 -20.86
N GLN A 7 0.71 -6.32 -22.20
CA GLN A 7 1.21 -5.21 -22.98
C GLN A 7 0.38 -3.94 -22.80
N ILE A 8 1.04 -2.79 -22.86
CA ILE A 8 0.42 -1.46 -22.81
C ILE A 8 0.95 -0.60 -23.95
N ARG A 9 0.15 0.35 -24.42
CA ARG A 9 0.54 1.29 -25.47
C ARG A 9 -0.15 2.64 -25.34
N LYS A 10 0.46 3.68 -25.95
CA LYS A 10 -0.16 4.98 -26.19
C LYS A 10 -0.62 5.03 -27.64
N VAL A 11 -1.87 5.43 -27.86
CA VAL A 11 -2.47 5.61 -29.18
C VAL A 11 -2.91 7.06 -29.31
N PRO A 12 -2.52 7.80 -30.36
CA PRO A 12 -3.00 9.16 -30.59
C PRO A 12 -4.52 9.19 -30.61
N LEU A 13 -5.11 10.26 -30.05
CA LEU A 13 -6.52 10.53 -30.17
C LEU A 13 -6.71 11.57 -31.29
N ASP A 14 -7.26 11.10 -32.41
CA ASP A 14 -7.60 11.94 -33.54
C ASP A 14 -9.12 12.12 -33.60
N TYR A 15 -9.57 13.36 -33.77
CA TYR A 15 -10.97 13.67 -33.97
C TYR A 15 -11.14 14.34 -35.34
N GLU A 16 -11.92 13.72 -36.21
CA GLU A 16 -12.22 14.22 -37.57
C GLU A 16 -10.97 14.65 -38.39
N GLY A 17 -9.87 13.91 -38.25
CA GLY A 17 -8.60 14.19 -38.93
C GLY A 17 -7.74 15.29 -38.28
N ILE A 18 -8.15 15.82 -37.13
CA ILE A 18 -7.36 16.76 -36.34
C ILE A 18 -6.58 15.99 -35.27
N SER A 19 -5.26 15.98 -35.41
CA SER A 19 -4.38 15.37 -34.40
C SER A 19 -4.45 16.13 -33.07
N SER A 20 -4.76 15.41 -32.01
CA SER A 20 -4.78 15.91 -30.64
C SER A 20 -3.41 15.71 -29.99
N SER A 21 -3.08 16.56 -28.99
CA SER A 21 -1.92 16.31 -28.10
C SER A 21 -2.23 15.26 -27.03
N ALA A 22 -3.42 14.66 -27.05
CA ALA A 22 -3.88 13.64 -26.13
C ALA A 22 -3.70 12.24 -26.72
N TYR A 23 -3.46 11.28 -25.84
CA TYR A 23 -3.25 9.87 -26.20
C TYR A 23 -4.10 8.98 -25.29
N ALA A 24 -4.80 8.02 -25.89
CA ALA A 24 -5.39 6.92 -25.14
C ALA A 24 -4.30 5.97 -24.67
N VAL A 25 -4.33 5.62 -23.39
CA VAL A 25 -3.54 4.51 -22.86
C VAL A 25 -4.39 3.24 -22.95
N GLN A 26 -3.88 2.25 -23.65
CA GLN A 26 -4.56 0.97 -23.87
C GLN A 26 -3.72 -0.17 -23.30
N ARG A 27 -4.37 -1.07 -22.56
CA ARG A 27 -3.78 -2.32 -22.09
C ARG A 27 -4.37 -3.51 -22.83
N GLN A 28 -3.56 -4.56 -22.98
CA GLN A 28 -4.00 -5.81 -23.54
C GLN A 28 -4.76 -6.64 -22.50
N GLU A 29 -5.87 -7.22 -22.88
CA GLU A 29 -6.60 -8.20 -22.08
C GLU A 29 -7.07 -9.38 -22.96
N ILE A 30 -7.20 -10.55 -22.34
CA ILE A 30 -7.80 -11.72 -22.99
C ILE A 30 -9.28 -11.74 -22.60
N LYS A 31 -10.16 -11.69 -23.62
CA LYS A 31 -11.60 -11.81 -23.45
C LYS A 31 -12.14 -12.81 -24.48
N ASN A 32 -12.79 -13.88 -24.02
CA ASN A 32 -13.27 -14.98 -24.86
C ASN A 32 -12.16 -15.53 -25.78
N GLU A 33 -11.00 -15.85 -25.20
CA GLU A 33 -9.81 -16.38 -25.88
C GLU A 33 -9.19 -15.46 -26.95
N MET A 34 -9.71 -14.25 -27.09
CA MET A 34 -9.17 -13.24 -28.00
C MET A 34 -8.43 -12.15 -27.27
N LEU A 35 -7.29 -11.75 -27.82
CA LEU A 35 -6.55 -10.57 -27.36
C LEU A 35 -7.29 -9.30 -27.79
N LYS A 36 -7.63 -8.45 -26.82
CA LYS A 36 -8.28 -7.15 -27.04
C LYS A 36 -7.53 -6.05 -26.35
N TRP A 37 -7.61 -4.86 -26.93
CA TRP A 37 -7.11 -3.65 -26.32
C TRP A 37 -8.24 -2.96 -25.56
N LYS A 38 -8.00 -2.62 -24.29
CA LYS A 38 -8.93 -1.89 -23.43
C LYS A 38 -8.33 -0.57 -22.99
N GLU A 39 -9.09 0.50 -23.13
CA GLU A 39 -8.66 1.81 -22.66
C GLU A 39 -8.60 1.87 -21.13
N CYS A 40 -7.54 2.51 -20.63
CA CYS A 40 -7.26 2.70 -19.21
C CYS A 40 -7.37 4.17 -18.81
N GLY A 41 -7.09 5.09 -19.74
CA GLY A 41 -7.12 6.53 -19.48
C GLY A 41 -6.63 7.34 -20.68
N VAL A 42 -6.59 8.65 -20.49
CA VAL A 42 -6.10 9.61 -21.50
C VAL A 42 -4.97 10.43 -20.86
N VAL A 43 -3.88 10.58 -21.58
CA VAL A 43 -2.67 11.28 -21.10
C VAL A 43 -2.12 12.23 -22.15
N GLY A 44 -1.29 13.18 -21.75
CA GLY A 44 -0.62 14.10 -22.67
C GLY A 44 0.53 13.45 -23.44
N SER A 45 1.03 14.16 -24.47
CA SER A 45 2.14 13.70 -25.31
C SER A 45 3.41 13.40 -24.53
N ASN A 46 3.71 14.19 -23.50
CA ASN A 46 4.92 14.07 -22.68
C ASN A 46 4.85 13.00 -21.59
N TYR A 47 3.67 12.39 -21.39
CA TYR A 47 3.53 11.33 -20.42
C TYR A 47 4.35 10.10 -20.83
N LEU A 48 5.28 9.68 -19.98
CA LEU A 48 6.04 8.46 -20.19
C LEU A 48 5.23 7.29 -19.60
N LEU A 49 4.80 6.40 -20.47
CA LEU A 49 4.09 5.18 -20.08
C LEU A 49 5.11 4.15 -19.61
N VAL A 50 4.96 3.68 -18.37
CA VAL A 50 5.84 2.68 -17.76
C VAL A 50 5.09 1.35 -17.67
N PRO A 51 5.62 0.25 -18.24
CA PRO A 51 5.06 -1.08 -18.05
C PRO A 51 5.10 -1.54 -16.59
N ASN A 52 4.11 -2.30 -16.14
CA ASN A 52 4.12 -2.88 -14.78
C ASN A 52 5.33 -3.80 -14.53
N SER A 53 5.84 -4.46 -15.58
CA SER A 53 7.08 -5.25 -15.50
C SER A 53 8.29 -4.40 -15.13
N GLU A 54 8.42 -3.20 -15.74
CA GLU A 54 9.49 -2.27 -15.44
C GLU A 54 9.44 -1.77 -13.99
N VAL A 55 8.23 -1.53 -13.47
CA VAL A 55 8.06 -1.15 -12.05
C VAL A 55 8.46 -2.28 -11.10
N ARG A 56 8.13 -3.53 -11.45
CA ARG A 56 8.59 -4.71 -10.69
C ARG A 56 10.12 -4.84 -10.75
N ASP A 57 10.69 -4.64 -11.92
CA ASP A 57 12.14 -4.77 -12.14
C ASP A 57 12.88 -3.67 -11.36
N LEU A 58 12.36 -2.44 -11.33
CA LEU A 58 12.86 -1.35 -10.48
C LEU A 58 12.80 -1.71 -8.97
N ALA A 59 11.73 -2.34 -8.53
CA ALA A 59 11.63 -2.80 -7.13
C ALA A 59 12.70 -3.85 -6.81
N ASN A 60 12.95 -4.80 -7.73
CA ASN A 60 13.98 -5.82 -7.58
C ASN A 60 15.40 -5.24 -7.60
N GLU A 61 15.65 -4.20 -8.41
CA GLU A 61 16.93 -3.49 -8.42
C GLU A 61 17.19 -2.80 -7.06
N ILE A 62 16.19 -2.11 -6.49
CA ILE A 62 16.31 -1.52 -5.15
C ILE A 62 16.56 -2.60 -4.10
N ALA A 63 15.85 -3.73 -4.18
CA ALA A 63 16.06 -4.86 -3.29
C ALA A 63 17.48 -5.44 -3.38
N THR A 64 18.09 -5.40 -4.57
CA THR A 64 19.46 -5.86 -4.81
C THR A 64 20.51 -4.88 -4.29
N GLU A 65 20.26 -3.58 -4.40
CA GLU A 65 21.15 -2.52 -3.90
C GLU A 65 21.07 -2.33 -2.37
N SER A 66 19.98 -2.76 -1.75
CA SER A 66 19.77 -2.71 -0.30
C SER A 66 20.60 -3.76 0.42
N ALA A 67 21.07 -3.45 1.62
CA ALA A 67 21.74 -4.40 2.52
C ALA A 67 20.79 -5.46 3.11
N LEU A 68 19.48 -5.25 3.01
CA LEU A 68 18.44 -6.12 3.55
C LEU A 68 18.02 -7.21 2.54
N THR A 69 17.46 -8.29 3.03
CA THR A 69 16.91 -9.37 2.19
C THR A 69 15.41 -9.16 1.95
N TRP A 70 15.01 -9.12 0.69
CA TRP A 70 13.64 -8.83 0.28
C TRP A 70 12.99 -9.99 -0.45
N GLU A 71 11.66 -10.12 -0.28
CA GLU A 71 10.86 -11.01 -1.11
C GLU A 71 9.58 -10.34 -1.60
N PRO A 72 9.06 -10.73 -2.77
CA PRO A 72 7.74 -10.30 -3.24
C PRO A 72 6.63 -10.71 -2.27
N MET A 73 5.73 -9.78 -1.97
CA MET A 73 4.61 -10.00 -1.06
C MET A 73 3.27 -10.03 -1.81
N LYS A 74 2.94 -8.97 -2.53
CA LYS A 74 1.64 -8.80 -3.18
C LYS A 74 1.75 -7.94 -4.43
N THR A 75 0.91 -8.24 -5.41
CA THR A 75 0.71 -7.38 -6.59
C THR A 75 -0.77 -7.00 -6.66
N PHE A 76 -1.03 -5.72 -6.81
CA PHE A 76 -2.36 -5.19 -7.04
C PHE A 76 -2.46 -4.57 -8.43
N PHE A 77 -3.55 -4.89 -9.16
CA PHE A 77 -3.85 -4.27 -10.43
C PHE A 77 -5.35 -4.28 -10.71
N ASN A 78 -5.97 -3.09 -10.80
CA ASN A 78 -7.39 -2.94 -11.15
C ASN A 78 -7.63 -2.62 -12.63
N GLY A 79 -6.59 -2.64 -13.45
CA GLY A 79 -6.63 -2.31 -14.87
C GLY A 79 -6.22 -0.88 -15.20
N LYS A 80 -6.06 -0.02 -14.19
CA LYS A 80 -5.58 1.36 -14.31
C LYS A 80 -4.46 1.67 -13.33
N GLN A 81 -4.64 1.28 -12.07
CA GLN A 81 -3.67 1.46 -10.98
C GLN A 81 -2.94 0.15 -10.72
N PHE A 82 -1.66 0.26 -10.52
CA PHE A 82 -0.78 -0.85 -10.20
C PHE A 82 -0.04 -0.57 -8.90
N ALA A 83 0.09 -1.60 -8.07
CA ALA A 83 0.99 -1.59 -6.93
C ALA A 83 1.74 -2.91 -6.83
N TYR A 84 3.00 -2.83 -6.49
CA TYR A 84 3.87 -3.95 -6.22
C TYR A 84 4.47 -3.81 -4.85
N PHE A 85 4.32 -4.82 -4.01
CA PHE A 85 4.72 -4.83 -2.60
C PHE A 85 5.79 -5.88 -2.37
N MET A 86 6.80 -5.52 -1.60
CA MET A 86 7.84 -6.42 -1.10
C MET A 86 7.96 -6.30 0.42
N GLN A 87 8.38 -7.36 1.08
CA GLN A 87 8.68 -7.39 2.51
C GLN A 87 10.12 -7.78 2.79
N CYS A 88 10.68 -7.19 3.83
CA CYS A 88 11.98 -7.57 4.35
C CYS A 88 11.89 -8.88 5.13
N LYS A 89 12.89 -9.74 4.98
CA LYS A 89 13.01 -11.03 5.70
C LYS A 89 14.12 -11.04 6.74
N SER A 90 15.11 -10.20 6.57
CA SER A 90 16.33 -10.24 7.39
C SER A 90 16.24 -9.42 8.67
N ASP A 91 15.25 -8.52 8.76
CA ASP A 91 15.11 -7.60 9.88
C ASP A 91 13.65 -7.54 10.33
N THR A 92 13.40 -8.08 11.52
CA THR A 92 12.06 -8.14 12.13
C THR A 92 12.11 -7.61 13.55
N THR A 93 10.99 -7.05 14.02
CA THR A 93 10.86 -6.49 15.37
C THR A 93 9.63 -7.10 16.04
N GLU A 94 9.82 -7.75 17.19
CA GLU A 94 8.76 -8.35 17.98
C GLU A 94 7.90 -7.26 18.65
N ILE A 95 6.57 -7.35 18.46
CA ILE A 95 5.57 -6.48 19.09
C ILE A 95 4.92 -7.18 20.28
N ALA A 96 4.59 -8.46 20.11
CA ALA A 96 4.07 -9.34 21.15
C ALA A 96 4.65 -10.74 20.93
N LYS A 97 4.42 -11.66 21.86
CA LYS A 97 4.88 -13.05 21.71
C LYS A 97 4.37 -13.65 20.41
N ASP A 98 5.30 -14.12 19.58
CA ASP A 98 5.04 -14.72 18.27
C ASP A 98 4.33 -13.75 17.27
N ASP A 99 4.50 -12.45 17.46
CA ASP A 99 3.88 -11.40 16.64
C ASP A 99 4.91 -10.34 16.24
N ASP A 100 5.52 -10.55 15.08
CA ASP A 100 6.58 -9.72 14.54
C ASP A 100 6.07 -8.78 13.45
N ILE A 101 6.73 -7.63 13.34
CA ILE A 101 6.61 -6.71 12.21
C ILE A 101 7.93 -6.68 11.43
N ALA A 102 7.82 -6.40 10.14
CA ALA A 102 8.95 -6.19 9.24
C ALA A 102 8.76 -4.92 8.42
N LEU A 103 9.86 -4.44 7.83
CA LEU A 103 9.82 -3.39 6.83
C LEU A 103 9.18 -3.90 5.55
N GLY A 104 8.34 -3.09 4.94
CA GLY A 104 7.82 -3.27 3.60
C GLY A 104 8.22 -2.11 2.69
N MET A 105 8.30 -2.39 1.39
CA MET A 105 8.38 -1.36 0.36
C MET A 105 7.32 -1.58 -0.71
N ALA A 106 6.78 -0.49 -1.24
CA ALA A 106 5.73 -0.50 -2.26
C ALA A 106 6.05 0.48 -3.38
N PHE A 107 5.77 0.04 -4.60
CA PHE A 107 5.67 0.89 -5.77
C PHE A 107 4.22 1.06 -6.15
N TRP A 108 3.82 2.30 -6.41
CA TRP A 108 2.45 2.63 -6.74
C TRP A 108 2.39 3.65 -7.86
N TYR A 109 1.56 3.39 -8.89
CA TYR A 109 1.32 4.34 -9.98
C TYR A 109 0.03 4.02 -10.75
N SER A 110 -0.33 4.88 -11.72
CA SER A 110 -1.48 4.66 -12.59
C SER A 110 -1.16 4.89 -14.06
N TYR A 111 -1.87 4.16 -14.92
CA TYR A 111 -1.78 4.33 -16.37
C TYR A 111 -2.50 5.58 -16.89
N ASP A 112 -3.48 6.09 -16.15
CA ASP A 112 -4.25 7.27 -16.52
C ASP A 112 -3.64 8.60 -16.05
N GLY A 113 -2.45 8.55 -15.44
CA GLY A 113 -1.75 9.72 -14.92
C GLY A 113 -2.32 10.29 -13.63
N SER A 114 -3.36 9.67 -13.04
CA SER A 114 -3.93 10.11 -11.76
C SER A 114 -2.97 9.95 -10.58
N THR A 115 -2.01 9.03 -10.69
CA THR A 115 -0.98 8.78 -9.68
C THR A 115 0.38 8.66 -10.33
N ALA A 116 1.32 9.50 -9.93
CA ALA A 116 2.72 9.38 -10.35
C ALA A 116 3.34 8.08 -9.80
N LEU A 117 4.42 7.57 -10.41
CA LEU A 117 5.18 6.47 -9.83
C LEU A 117 5.78 6.91 -8.51
N GLN A 118 5.40 6.21 -7.46
CA GLN A 118 5.78 6.48 -6.09
C GLN A 118 6.42 5.24 -5.48
N PHE A 119 7.50 5.44 -4.79
CA PHE A 119 8.08 4.49 -3.86
C PHE A 119 7.66 4.87 -2.44
N ARG A 120 7.26 3.88 -1.64
CA ARG A 120 6.86 4.07 -0.25
C ARG A 120 7.39 2.94 0.62
N THR A 121 7.83 3.27 1.82
CA THR A 121 8.05 2.29 2.90
C THR A 121 6.77 2.13 3.72
N PHE A 122 6.59 0.96 4.32
CA PHE A 122 5.48 0.65 5.23
C PHE A 122 5.90 -0.50 6.17
N LEU A 123 5.08 -0.82 7.15
CA LEU A 123 5.31 -1.96 8.03
C LEU A 123 4.40 -3.13 7.65
N VAL A 124 4.87 -4.33 7.82
CA VAL A 124 4.13 -5.57 7.58
C VAL A 124 4.08 -6.37 8.86
N ARG A 125 2.90 -6.76 9.31
CA ARG A 125 2.75 -7.74 10.37
C ARG A 125 2.88 -9.15 9.78
N LEU A 126 3.83 -9.94 10.25
CA LEU A 126 4.19 -11.21 9.60
C LEU A 126 3.17 -12.33 9.82
N VAL A 127 2.51 -12.36 10.96
CA VAL A 127 1.53 -13.41 11.32
C VAL A 127 0.33 -13.45 10.37
N CYS A 128 -0.14 -12.28 9.88
CA CYS A 128 -1.30 -12.18 8.99
C CYS A 128 -1.02 -11.43 7.69
N THR A 129 0.25 -11.08 7.43
CA THR A 129 0.69 -10.31 6.25
C THR A 129 -0.06 -9.00 6.04
N ASN A 130 -0.54 -8.37 7.13
CA ASN A 130 -1.22 -7.08 7.07
C ASN A 130 -0.21 -5.96 6.89
N GLY A 131 -0.40 -5.14 5.87
CA GLY A 131 0.37 -3.90 5.70
C GLY A 131 -0.13 -2.80 6.64
N MET A 132 0.79 -2.09 7.26
CA MET A 132 0.54 -0.99 8.18
C MET A 132 1.23 0.26 7.65
N ILE A 133 0.45 1.27 7.25
CA ILE A 133 0.97 2.50 6.65
C ILE A 133 0.86 3.62 7.67
N THR A 134 1.98 4.27 8.00
CA THR A 134 2.02 5.42 8.92
C THR A 134 2.83 6.56 8.33
N LYS A 135 2.48 7.80 8.67
CA LYS A 135 3.22 9.00 8.24
C LYS A 135 4.62 9.05 8.83
N ASP A 136 4.75 8.61 10.06
CA ASP A 136 6.04 8.61 10.78
C ASP A 136 7.07 7.71 10.10
N PHE A 137 6.60 6.76 9.26
CA PHE A 137 7.42 5.78 8.56
C PHE A 137 7.37 5.89 7.03
N MET A 138 6.56 6.83 6.50
CA MET A 138 6.36 6.97 5.06
C MET A 138 7.44 7.81 4.40
N ASN A 139 8.55 7.19 4.02
CA ASN A 139 9.43 7.79 3.04
C ASN A 139 8.78 7.73 1.66
N LEU A 140 8.25 8.88 1.21
CA LEU A 140 7.64 9.00 -0.09
C LEU A 140 8.64 9.56 -1.10
N MET A 141 9.06 8.74 -2.05
CA MET A 141 9.82 9.19 -3.20
C MET A 141 8.94 9.15 -4.46
N LYS A 142 8.99 10.21 -5.26
CA LYS A 142 8.32 10.27 -6.57
C LYS A 142 9.36 10.10 -7.66
N PHE A 143 9.22 9.07 -8.46
CA PHE A 143 10.04 8.85 -9.64
C PHE A 143 9.54 9.72 -10.79
N LYS A 144 10.44 10.50 -11.37
CA LYS A 144 10.10 11.36 -12.50
C LYS A 144 10.06 10.55 -13.79
N HIS A 145 8.89 10.48 -14.40
CA HIS A 145 8.67 9.92 -15.72
C HIS A 145 8.89 10.99 -16.79
N ASN A 146 10.12 11.37 -17.08
CA ASN A 146 10.39 12.22 -18.24
C ASN A 146 11.50 11.61 -19.08
N LYS A 147 11.41 11.80 -20.40
CA LYS A 147 12.36 11.28 -21.38
C LYS A 147 13.80 11.80 -21.21
N THR A 148 14.00 12.75 -20.32
CA THR A 148 15.29 13.43 -20.07
C THR A 148 15.93 12.98 -18.75
N SER A 149 15.34 12.03 -18.02
CA SER A 149 15.97 11.53 -16.78
C SER A 149 17.24 10.74 -17.15
N GLU A 150 18.35 11.13 -16.57
CA GLU A 150 19.57 10.32 -16.46
C GLU A 150 19.24 9.06 -15.65
N GLY A 151 18.61 8.08 -16.23
CA GLY A 151 18.23 6.81 -15.64
C GLY A 151 17.68 6.85 -14.21
N TYR A 152 17.05 5.80 -13.78
CA TYR A 152 16.60 5.66 -12.40
C TYR A 152 17.74 5.38 -11.39
N ASP A 153 19.00 5.19 -11.86
CA ASP A 153 20.12 4.69 -11.06
C ASP A 153 20.32 5.47 -9.75
N LYS A 154 20.35 6.82 -9.81
CA LYS A 154 20.47 7.63 -8.61
C LYS A 154 19.26 7.50 -7.67
N GLN A 155 18.08 7.34 -8.26
CA GLN A 155 16.83 7.20 -7.48
C GLN A 155 16.76 5.81 -6.83
N ILE A 156 17.26 4.77 -7.51
CA ILE A 156 17.39 3.40 -6.99
C ILE A 156 18.32 3.38 -5.79
N ILE A 157 19.54 3.94 -5.93
CA ILE A 157 20.52 4.02 -4.83
C ILE A 157 19.96 4.81 -3.64
N ASN A 158 19.23 5.90 -3.90
CA ASN A 158 18.62 6.68 -2.83
C ASN A 158 17.48 5.92 -2.15
N ALA A 159 16.66 5.19 -2.90
CA ALA A 159 15.59 4.35 -2.33
C ALA A 159 16.17 3.21 -1.50
N ALA A 160 17.24 2.55 -1.95
CA ALA A 160 17.94 1.52 -1.17
C ALA A 160 18.46 2.07 0.15
N LYS A 161 19.12 3.25 0.11
CA LYS A 161 19.58 3.92 1.35
C LYS A 161 18.44 4.29 2.30
N VAL A 162 17.29 4.68 1.76
CA VAL A 162 16.10 4.99 2.58
C VAL A 162 15.67 3.74 3.34
N VAL A 163 15.52 2.59 2.66
CA VAL A 163 15.09 1.36 3.35
C VAL A 163 16.14 0.84 4.34
N ASP A 164 17.43 0.96 4.02
CA ASP A 164 18.52 0.52 4.90
C ASP A 164 18.62 1.35 6.19
N ASN A 165 18.14 2.60 6.17
CA ASN A 165 18.17 3.50 7.34
C ASN A 165 16.83 3.51 8.13
N CYS A 166 15.87 2.68 7.79
CA CYS A 166 14.57 2.66 8.48
C CYS A 166 14.59 1.95 9.86
N GLY A 167 15.67 1.28 10.26
CA GLY A 167 15.71 0.47 11.47
C GLY A 167 15.33 1.21 12.77
N ASP A 168 15.90 2.40 13.01
CA ASP A 168 15.59 3.22 14.19
C ASP A 168 14.14 3.72 14.20
N ASP A 169 13.60 4.02 13.03
CA ASP A 169 12.19 4.42 12.86
C ASP A 169 11.25 3.27 13.18
N ILE A 170 11.59 2.05 12.78
CA ILE A 170 10.82 0.81 13.09
C ILE A 170 10.70 0.66 14.61
N GLU A 171 11.81 0.72 15.34
CA GLU A 171 11.79 0.54 16.79
C GLU A 171 10.98 1.63 17.50
N THR A 172 11.01 2.86 17.00
CA THR A 172 10.20 3.97 17.54
C THR A 172 8.71 3.68 17.38
N VAL A 173 8.28 3.17 16.22
CA VAL A 173 6.87 2.79 15.98
C VAL A 173 6.52 1.51 16.76
N ALA A 174 7.42 0.54 16.80
CA ALA A 174 7.24 -0.72 17.55
C ALA A 174 6.97 -0.48 19.04
N LYS A 175 7.64 0.49 19.68
CA LYS A 175 7.37 0.88 21.06
C LYS A 175 5.93 1.32 21.28
N ARG A 176 5.36 2.09 20.36
CA ARG A 176 3.96 2.52 20.42
C ARG A 176 3.00 1.35 20.19
N MET A 177 3.35 0.44 19.27
CA MET A 177 2.55 -0.78 19.03
C MET A 177 2.55 -1.69 20.25
N ARG A 178 3.68 -1.87 20.96
CA ARG A 178 3.74 -2.62 22.22
C ARG A 178 2.82 -2.02 23.29
N LYS A 179 2.72 -0.67 23.37
CA LYS A 179 1.73 -0.03 24.24
C LYS A 179 0.30 -0.42 23.87
N MET A 180 -0.04 -0.52 22.56
CA MET A 180 -1.37 -0.98 22.14
C MET A 180 -1.67 -2.40 22.63
N VAL A 181 -0.65 -3.28 22.67
CA VAL A 181 -0.80 -4.66 23.17
C VAL A 181 -1.12 -4.67 24.67
N GLU A 182 -0.54 -3.75 25.44
CA GLU A 182 -0.71 -3.66 26.90
C GLU A 182 -1.98 -2.90 27.31
N MET A 183 -2.53 -2.06 26.45
CA MET A 183 -3.67 -1.22 26.77
C MET A 183 -5.00 -1.92 26.45
N PRO A 184 -5.82 -2.23 27.47
CA PRO A 184 -7.17 -2.74 27.24
C PRO A 184 -8.05 -1.68 26.62
N VAL A 185 -9.06 -2.11 25.87
CA VAL A 185 -10.06 -1.24 25.25
C VAL A 185 -11.45 -1.82 25.46
N ASP A 186 -12.41 -0.99 25.89
CA ASP A 186 -13.80 -1.37 25.97
C ASP A 186 -14.63 -0.90 24.75
N LEU A 187 -15.86 -1.38 24.62
CA LEU A 187 -16.75 -1.04 23.50
C LEU A 187 -17.16 0.44 23.51
N ASN A 188 -17.23 1.10 24.67
CA ASN A 188 -17.56 2.52 24.77
C ASN A 188 -16.38 3.36 24.27
N GLU A 189 -15.17 2.95 24.62
CA GLU A 189 -13.94 3.59 24.16
C GLU A 189 -13.78 3.42 22.64
N LEU A 190 -14.09 2.26 22.08
CA LEU A 190 -14.13 2.06 20.62
C LEU A 190 -15.16 2.97 19.94
N ALA A 191 -16.33 3.16 20.54
CA ALA A 191 -17.33 4.10 20.03
C ALA A 191 -16.80 5.55 20.09
N HIS A 192 -16.07 5.91 21.15
CA HIS A 192 -15.42 7.20 21.28
C HIS A 192 -14.34 7.41 20.21
N ILE A 193 -13.45 6.44 19.99
CA ILE A 193 -12.42 6.46 18.94
C ILE A 193 -13.08 6.64 17.57
N ARG A 194 -14.11 5.87 17.26
CA ARG A 194 -14.86 6.03 16.00
C ARG A 194 -15.35 7.45 15.82
N ASN A 195 -16.05 7.99 16.79
CA ASN A 195 -16.73 9.29 16.64
C ASN A 195 -15.76 10.46 16.58
N ASN A 196 -14.67 10.42 17.33
CA ASN A 196 -13.75 11.54 17.48
C ASN A 196 -12.51 11.46 16.60
N HIS A 197 -12.08 10.25 16.22
CA HIS A 197 -10.84 10.06 15.49
C HIS A 197 -11.02 9.44 14.09
N LEU A 198 -12.05 8.60 13.93
CA LEU A 198 -12.29 7.83 12.70
C LEU A 198 -13.65 8.13 12.05
N GLY A 199 -14.34 9.20 12.48
CA GLY A 199 -15.68 9.57 11.99
C GLY A 199 -15.75 9.92 10.50
N HIS A 200 -14.60 10.20 9.86
CA HIS A 200 -14.49 10.45 8.42
C HIS A 200 -14.45 9.17 7.57
N LEU A 201 -14.28 7.99 8.18
CA LEU A 201 -14.34 6.73 7.45
C LEU A 201 -15.75 6.45 6.94
N PRO A 202 -15.88 5.85 5.73
CA PRO A 202 -17.19 5.45 5.22
C PRO A 202 -17.93 4.53 6.19
N VAL A 203 -19.23 4.76 6.38
CA VAL A 203 -20.07 3.96 7.29
C VAL A 203 -20.02 2.47 6.93
N THR A 204 -19.99 2.16 5.63
CA THR A 204 -19.88 0.77 5.14
C THR A 204 -18.56 0.11 5.53
N LEU A 205 -17.44 0.84 5.47
CA LEU A 205 -16.14 0.35 5.91
C LEU A 205 -16.15 0.11 7.42
N TRP A 206 -16.67 1.07 8.18
CA TRP A 206 -16.79 0.92 9.63
C TRP A 206 -17.64 -0.29 10.01
N GLY A 207 -18.77 -0.52 9.32
CA GLY A 207 -19.61 -1.71 9.53
C GLY A 207 -18.84 -3.01 9.32
N LYS A 208 -18.03 -3.11 8.25
CA LYS A 208 -17.17 -4.27 7.98
C LYS A 208 -16.14 -4.48 9.11
N ILE A 209 -15.42 -3.42 9.50
CA ILE A 209 -14.41 -3.47 10.57
C ILE A 209 -15.05 -3.93 11.88
N SER A 210 -16.15 -3.30 12.28
CA SER A 210 -16.85 -3.64 13.53
C SER A 210 -17.34 -5.08 13.56
N THR A 211 -17.96 -5.55 12.46
CA THR A 211 -18.42 -6.94 12.35
C THR A 211 -17.26 -7.92 12.45
N HIS A 212 -16.19 -7.66 11.72
CA HIS A 212 -14.99 -8.50 11.73
C HIS A 212 -14.36 -8.56 13.13
N PHE A 213 -14.19 -7.40 13.78
CA PHE A 213 -13.63 -7.30 15.13
C PHE A 213 -14.47 -8.06 16.16
N LEU A 214 -15.78 -7.83 16.19
CA LEU A 214 -16.69 -8.49 17.13
C LEU A 214 -16.73 -10.01 16.93
N GLN A 215 -16.62 -10.49 15.69
CA GLN A 215 -16.58 -11.92 15.40
C GLN A 215 -15.25 -12.56 15.79
N LYS A 216 -14.14 -11.90 15.44
CA LYS A 216 -12.78 -12.43 15.64
C LYS A 216 -12.39 -12.45 17.12
N GLU A 217 -12.74 -11.40 17.84
CA GLU A 217 -12.32 -11.18 19.23
C GLU A 217 -13.46 -11.45 20.24
N SER A 218 -14.50 -12.20 19.85
CA SER A 218 -15.68 -12.45 20.69
C SER A 218 -15.34 -12.97 22.09
N ASP A 219 -14.42 -13.92 22.19
CA ASP A 219 -14.02 -14.53 23.45
C ASP A 219 -13.27 -13.53 24.35
N LYS A 220 -12.34 -12.75 23.78
CA LYS A 220 -11.62 -11.70 24.53
C LYS A 220 -12.57 -10.58 24.98
N ILE A 221 -13.54 -10.20 24.13
CA ILE A 221 -14.57 -9.21 24.48
C ILE A 221 -15.39 -9.68 25.67
N HIS A 222 -15.77 -10.97 25.68
CA HIS A 222 -16.54 -11.55 26.77
C HIS A 222 -15.78 -11.54 28.11
N HIS A 223 -14.46 -11.67 28.06
CA HIS A 223 -13.60 -11.67 29.27
C HIS A 223 -12.99 -10.30 29.59
N ASN A 224 -13.30 -9.24 28.84
CA ASN A 224 -12.68 -7.91 28.92
C ASN A 224 -11.15 -7.94 28.75
N GLU A 225 -10.65 -8.79 27.87
CA GLU A 225 -9.22 -8.98 27.57
C GLU A 225 -8.81 -8.35 26.23
N VAL A 226 -9.72 -7.60 25.59
CA VAL A 226 -9.46 -6.95 24.30
C VAL A 226 -8.53 -5.75 24.48
N THR A 227 -7.57 -5.62 23.57
CA THR A 227 -6.61 -4.52 23.57
C THR A 227 -6.77 -3.60 22.32
N TYR A 228 -6.14 -2.44 22.36
CA TYR A 228 -6.02 -1.57 21.18
C TYR A 228 -5.34 -2.27 20.00
N TRP A 229 -4.42 -3.19 20.28
CA TRP A 229 -3.76 -3.99 19.24
C TRP A 229 -4.72 -4.93 18.51
N ASP A 230 -5.61 -5.60 19.23
CA ASP A 230 -6.64 -6.45 18.63
C ASP A 230 -7.56 -5.65 17.72
N PHE A 231 -7.99 -4.47 18.17
CA PHE A 231 -8.82 -3.58 17.35
C PHE A 231 -8.06 -3.06 16.12
N TYR A 232 -6.81 -2.62 16.28
CA TYR A 232 -5.98 -2.16 15.18
C TYR A 232 -5.77 -3.25 14.12
N ASN A 233 -5.50 -4.47 14.56
CA ASN A 233 -5.35 -5.61 13.66
C ASN A 233 -6.64 -5.92 12.87
N ALA A 234 -7.80 -5.81 13.49
CA ALA A 234 -9.07 -5.97 12.79
C ALA A 234 -9.28 -4.89 11.72
N CYS A 235 -8.86 -3.65 11.98
CA CYS A 235 -8.90 -2.56 11.01
C CYS A 235 -7.98 -2.84 9.81
N THR A 236 -6.72 -3.18 10.06
CA THR A 236 -5.72 -3.41 9.00
C THR A 236 -6.01 -4.66 8.20
N ASP A 237 -6.57 -5.70 8.81
CA ASP A 237 -6.98 -6.93 8.16
C ASP A 237 -8.04 -6.66 7.07
N ILE A 238 -9.11 -5.96 7.41
CA ILE A 238 -10.15 -5.57 6.44
C ILE A 238 -9.59 -4.72 5.31
N LEU A 239 -8.76 -3.73 5.63
CA LEU A 239 -8.21 -2.81 4.62
C LEU A 239 -7.18 -3.46 3.69
N TRP A 240 -6.45 -4.46 4.17
CA TRP A 240 -5.37 -5.10 3.42
C TRP A 240 -5.83 -6.31 2.60
N HIS A 241 -6.82 -7.05 3.10
CA HIS A 241 -7.33 -8.25 2.47
C HIS A 241 -8.63 -8.05 1.68
N ASP A 242 -9.13 -6.80 1.55
CA ASP A 242 -10.26 -6.52 0.67
C ASP A 242 -9.92 -7.03 -0.75
N GLU A 243 -10.87 -7.73 -1.40
CA GLU A 243 -10.70 -8.30 -2.73
C GLU A 243 -10.34 -7.25 -3.80
N LYS A 244 -10.65 -5.98 -3.53
CA LYS A 244 -10.38 -4.84 -4.41
C LYS A 244 -9.70 -3.70 -3.66
N PRO A 245 -8.47 -3.87 -3.18
CA PRO A 245 -7.74 -2.80 -2.53
C PRO A 245 -7.64 -1.59 -3.49
N THR A 246 -7.87 -0.41 -2.95
CA THR A 246 -7.85 0.86 -3.70
C THR A 246 -6.85 1.82 -3.05
N MET A 247 -6.52 2.93 -3.74
CA MET A 247 -5.77 4.01 -3.09
C MET A 247 -6.48 4.48 -1.81
N ALA A 248 -7.81 4.58 -1.83
CA ALA A 248 -8.59 4.94 -0.66
C ALA A 248 -8.39 3.95 0.51
N SER A 249 -8.28 2.64 0.24
CA SER A 249 -8.01 1.65 1.30
C SER A 249 -6.65 1.88 1.96
N LEU A 250 -5.63 2.27 1.19
CA LEU A 250 -4.32 2.60 1.74
C LEU A 250 -4.32 3.93 2.52
N GLU A 251 -5.04 4.92 2.01
CA GLU A 251 -5.22 6.20 2.72
C GLU A 251 -5.98 5.99 4.04
N HIS A 252 -7.03 5.17 4.03
CA HIS A 252 -7.73 4.79 5.26
C HIS A 252 -6.83 4.03 6.24
N ASN A 253 -6.02 3.09 5.74
CA ASN A 253 -5.03 2.37 6.56
C ASN A 253 -4.06 3.35 7.23
N GLN A 254 -3.50 4.28 6.46
CA GLN A 254 -2.62 5.31 6.98
C GLN A 254 -3.30 6.16 8.07
N VAL A 255 -4.51 6.64 7.83
CA VAL A 255 -5.24 7.49 8.79
C VAL A 255 -5.53 6.73 10.08
N ILE A 256 -5.98 5.47 10.00
CA ILE A 256 -6.24 4.63 11.18
C ILE A 256 -4.94 4.41 11.96
N THR A 257 -3.87 4.03 11.28
CA THR A 257 -2.57 3.81 11.90
C THR A 257 -2.05 5.06 12.60
N ASP A 258 -2.06 6.21 11.92
CA ASP A 258 -1.58 7.48 12.49
C ASP A 258 -2.41 7.91 13.71
N LYS A 259 -3.72 7.71 13.69
CA LYS A 259 -4.60 8.08 14.81
C LYS A 259 -4.41 7.19 16.02
N LEU A 260 -4.33 5.88 15.81
CA LEU A 260 -4.15 4.93 16.92
C LEU A 260 -2.74 5.01 17.49
N LEU A 261 -1.69 5.12 16.66
CA LEU A 261 -0.32 5.33 17.15
C LEU A 261 -0.16 6.68 17.85
N GLY A 262 -0.86 7.72 17.36
CA GLY A 262 -0.87 9.04 18.01
C GLY A 262 -1.51 9.03 19.40
N ALA A 263 -2.48 8.16 19.64
CA ALA A 263 -3.07 7.98 20.98
C ALA A 263 -2.12 7.27 21.97
N MET A 264 -1.04 6.64 21.46
CA MET A 264 -0.03 5.92 22.26
C MET A 264 1.24 6.75 22.52
N ALA A 265 1.29 7.99 22.03
CA ALA A 265 2.47 8.89 22.15
C ALA A 265 2.72 9.39 23.56
#